data_da292dd44cf56e05097ef766e4c70d60
#
_entry.id   da292dd44cf56e05097ef766e4c70d60
#
_cell.length_a   1.000
_cell.length_b   1.000
_cell.length_c   1.000
_cell.angle_alpha   90.00
_cell.angle_beta   90.00
_cell.angle_gamma   90.00
#
_symmetry.space_group_name_H-M   'P 1'
#
loop_
_entity.id
_entity.type
_entity.pdbx_description
1 polymer ?
#
loop_
_entity_poly.entity_id
_entity_poly.type
_entity_poly.pdbx_seq_one_letter_code
_entity_poly.pdbx_strand_id
1 'polypeptide(L)'
;LCFYRYGFTWMTLVSFVLAMILLTITMIDFDTMTIPNGLVIALVAPVIVCAVLEPQISISSRVIGMASVSGFMLLMTLAIPDCFGGGDMKLMFVCGFMLGWINTLLAGFIGLLAGGIYASYLMVTKKSKEQSHMAFGPYLCLGIFTALLYGNEIIRVYLSFFNL
;
A
#
# COMPACT_ATOMS: atom_id res chain seq x y z
N LEU A 1 5.75 -16.16 -4.97
CA LEU A 1 4.37 -15.68 -5.08
C LEU A 1 4.12 -15.04 -6.45
N CYS A 2 4.89 -14.02 -6.89
CA CYS A 2 4.70 -13.34 -8.18
C CYS A 2 4.71 -14.33 -9.36
N PHE A 3 5.67 -15.26 -9.39
CA PHE A 3 5.75 -16.28 -10.43
C PHE A 3 4.54 -17.24 -10.42
N TYR A 4 4.06 -17.62 -9.25
CA TYR A 4 2.88 -18.48 -9.13
C TYR A 4 1.61 -17.79 -9.63
N ARG A 5 1.54 -16.45 -9.48
CA ARG A 5 0.38 -15.64 -9.89
C ARG A 5 0.34 -15.31 -11.38
N TYR A 6 1.46 -14.90 -11.93
CA TYR A 6 1.55 -14.35 -13.29
C TYR A 6 2.30 -15.27 -14.29
N GLY A 7 2.86 -16.41 -13.82
CA GLY A 7 3.65 -17.29 -14.65
C GLY A 7 4.95 -16.62 -15.15
N PHE A 8 5.42 -17.03 -16.33
CA PHE A 8 6.61 -16.46 -16.96
C PHE A 8 6.23 -15.28 -17.88
N THR A 9 5.93 -14.12 -17.28
CA THR A 9 5.48 -12.91 -17.98
C THR A 9 6.27 -11.67 -17.52
N TRP A 10 6.22 -10.60 -18.32
CA TRP A 10 6.77 -9.29 -17.93
C TRP A 10 6.17 -8.77 -16.63
N MET A 11 4.89 -9.09 -16.37
CA MET A 11 4.21 -8.73 -15.13
C MET A 11 4.88 -9.35 -13.90
N THR A 12 5.37 -10.60 -14.02
CA THR A 12 6.10 -11.26 -12.92
C THR A 12 7.38 -10.51 -12.57
N LEU A 13 8.14 -10.09 -13.58
CA LEU A 13 9.41 -9.37 -13.37
C LEU A 13 9.14 -8.01 -12.70
N VAL A 14 8.18 -7.26 -13.21
CA VAL A 14 7.83 -5.94 -12.66
C VAL A 14 7.27 -6.04 -11.24
N SER A 15 6.38 -7.01 -10.99
CA SER A 15 5.84 -7.28 -9.65
C SER A 15 6.92 -7.72 -8.66
N PHE A 16 7.94 -8.44 -9.13
CA PHE A 16 9.08 -8.81 -8.31
C PHE A 16 9.93 -7.59 -7.93
N VAL A 17 10.22 -6.70 -8.89
CA VAL A 17 10.94 -5.43 -8.64
C VAL A 17 10.17 -4.56 -7.64
N LEU A 18 8.85 -4.42 -7.82
CA LEU A 18 7.97 -3.72 -6.88
C LEU A 18 8.07 -4.33 -5.48
N ALA A 19 7.98 -5.66 -5.37
CA ALA A 19 8.10 -6.36 -4.09
C ALA A 19 9.43 -6.07 -3.39
N MET A 20 10.53 -6.05 -4.13
CA MET A 20 11.87 -5.75 -3.58
C MET A 20 11.96 -4.31 -3.07
N ILE A 21 11.40 -3.33 -3.81
CA ILE A 21 11.39 -1.93 -3.36
C ILE A 21 10.50 -1.78 -2.12
N LEU A 22 9.28 -2.38 -2.11
CA LEU A 22 8.39 -2.34 -0.95
C LEU A 22 9.03 -2.99 0.28
N LEU A 23 9.75 -4.10 0.10
CA LEU A 23 10.48 -4.76 1.18
C LEU A 23 11.61 -3.85 1.71
N THR A 24 12.34 -3.18 0.82
CA THR A 24 13.38 -2.22 1.22
C THR A 24 12.80 -1.05 2.01
N ILE A 25 11.66 -0.49 1.56
CA ILE A 25 10.93 0.56 2.28
C ILE A 25 10.53 0.06 3.66
N THR A 26 9.98 -1.16 3.74
CA THR A 26 9.59 -1.79 5.01
C THR A 26 10.74 -1.87 6.00
N MET A 27 11.92 -2.33 5.56
CA MET A 27 13.09 -2.46 6.43
C MET A 27 13.60 -1.10 6.91
N ILE A 28 13.67 -0.11 6.01
CA ILE A 28 14.12 1.24 6.37
C ILE A 28 13.12 1.91 7.32
N ASP A 29 11.81 1.74 7.08
CA ASP A 29 10.79 2.36 7.92
C ASP A 29 10.76 1.75 9.33
N PHE A 30 11.07 0.46 9.48
CA PHE A 30 11.25 -0.15 10.79
C PHE A 30 12.42 0.45 11.57
N ASP A 31 13.53 0.79 10.89
CA ASP A 31 14.74 1.30 11.53
C ASP A 31 14.68 2.81 11.78
N THR A 32 14.11 3.56 10.84
CA THR A 32 14.20 5.04 10.83
C THR A 32 12.84 5.75 11.02
N MET A 33 11.73 5.01 10.96
CA MET A 33 10.36 5.55 10.96
C MET A 33 10.14 6.61 9.87
N THR A 34 10.87 6.48 8.76
CA THR A 34 10.79 7.41 7.62
C THR A 34 10.91 6.67 6.30
N ILE A 35 10.09 7.05 5.32
CA ILE A 35 10.18 6.52 3.96
C ILE A 35 11.05 7.46 3.11
N PRO A 36 12.23 7.01 2.61
CA PRO A 36 13.09 7.84 1.78
C PRO A 36 12.41 8.23 0.46
N ASN A 37 12.43 9.52 0.12
CA ASN A 37 11.84 10.00 -1.13
C ASN A 37 12.46 9.33 -2.37
N GLY A 38 13.75 8.96 -2.32
CA GLY A 38 14.42 8.26 -3.41
C GLY A 38 13.78 6.91 -3.76
N LEU A 39 13.31 6.15 -2.76
CA LEU A 39 12.62 4.88 -2.99
C LEU A 39 11.20 5.08 -3.54
N VAL A 40 10.51 6.13 -3.09
CA VAL A 40 9.20 6.49 -3.66
C VAL A 40 9.33 6.89 -5.13
N ILE A 41 10.38 7.62 -5.50
CA ILE A 41 10.68 7.95 -6.88
C ILE A 41 11.05 6.68 -7.69
N ALA A 42 11.85 5.79 -7.11
CA ALA A 42 12.20 4.51 -7.75
C ALA A 42 10.98 3.62 -8.03
N LEU A 43 9.91 3.73 -7.21
CA LEU A 43 8.65 3.03 -7.45
C LEU A 43 7.91 3.53 -8.69
N VAL A 44 8.11 4.78 -9.11
CA VAL A 44 7.35 5.37 -10.23
C VAL A 44 7.54 4.58 -11.52
N ALA A 45 8.78 4.18 -11.83
CA ALA A 45 9.08 3.44 -13.05
C ALA A 45 8.35 2.09 -13.13
N PRO A 46 8.48 1.16 -12.15
CA PRO A 46 7.75 -0.10 -12.20
C PRO A 46 6.23 0.08 -12.08
N VAL A 47 5.74 1.11 -11.39
CA VAL A 47 4.30 1.43 -11.32
C VAL A 47 3.75 1.81 -12.69
N ILE A 48 4.47 2.64 -13.47
CA ILE A 48 4.06 3.00 -14.83
C ILE A 48 4.07 1.77 -15.73
N VAL A 49 5.10 0.93 -15.65
CA VAL A 49 5.18 -0.31 -16.45
C VAL A 49 4.01 -1.24 -16.11
N CYS A 50 3.70 -1.47 -14.83
CA CYS A 50 2.50 -2.22 -14.43
C CYS A 50 1.23 -1.61 -15.01
N ALA A 51 1.11 -0.28 -14.96
CA ALA A 51 -0.05 0.41 -15.47
C ALA A 51 -0.25 0.21 -16.99
N VAL A 52 0.84 0.11 -17.75
CA VAL A 52 0.80 -0.18 -19.19
C VAL A 52 0.48 -1.66 -19.45
N LEU A 53 1.01 -2.56 -18.64
CA LEU A 53 0.76 -4.01 -18.78
C LEU A 53 -0.66 -4.42 -18.38
N GLU A 54 -1.35 -3.62 -17.56
CA GLU A 54 -2.74 -3.84 -17.15
C GLU A 54 -3.70 -2.76 -17.71
N PRO A 55 -3.98 -2.76 -19.02
CA PRO A 55 -4.85 -1.76 -19.64
C PRO A 55 -6.32 -1.88 -19.22
N GLN A 56 -6.71 -2.94 -18.52
CA GLN A 56 -8.08 -3.19 -18.05
C GLN A 56 -8.53 -2.17 -16.99
N ILE A 57 -7.59 -1.57 -16.25
CA ILE A 57 -7.89 -0.54 -15.27
C ILE A 57 -7.98 0.82 -15.98
N SER A 58 -9.15 1.45 -15.97
CA SER A 58 -9.36 2.74 -16.61
C SER A 58 -8.48 3.85 -15.99
N ILE A 59 -8.10 4.84 -16.78
CA ILE A 59 -7.29 5.98 -16.33
C ILE A 59 -8.00 6.74 -15.19
N SER A 60 -9.32 6.91 -15.29
CA SER A 60 -10.11 7.53 -14.21
C SER A 60 -10.01 6.76 -12.90
N SER A 61 -10.07 5.42 -12.94
CA SER A 61 -9.89 4.58 -11.76
C SER A 61 -8.49 4.74 -11.15
N ARG A 62 -7.46 4.89 -11.97
CA ARG A 62 -6.08 5.13 -11.53
C ARG A 62 -5.92 6.48 -10.83
N VAL A 63 -6.47 7.55 -11.42
CA VAL A 63 -6.42 8.90 -10.84
C VAL A 63 -7.19 8.95 -9.52
N ILE A 64 -8.37 8.35 -9.46
CA ILE A 64 -9.13 8.24 -8.21
C ILE A 64 -8.35 7.40 -7.19
N GLY A 65 -7.69 6.32 -7.61
CA GLY A 65 -6.85 5.50 -6.76
C GLY A 65 -5.71 6.29 -6.11
N MET A 66 -5.03 7.16 -6.87
CA MET A 66 -4.00 8.04 -6.31
C MET A 66 -4.55 8.91 -5.17
N ALA A 67 -5.72 9.50 -5.35
CA ALA A 67 -6.29 10.45 -4.40
C ALA A 67 -7.09 9.81 -3.26
N SER A 68 -7.58 8.58 -3.41
CA SER A 68 -8.52 7.97 -2.47
C SER A 68 -7.93 7.82 -1.06
N VAL A 69 -6.92 6.98 -0.91
CA VAL A 69 -6.30 6.72 0.41
C VAL A 69 -5.33 7.83 0.77
N SER A 70 -4.50 8.30 -0.16
CA SER A 70 -3.55 9.39 0.13
C SER A 70 -4.25 10.69 0.49
N GLY A 71 -5.35 11.03 -0.19
CA GLY A 71 -6.18 12.19 0.13
C GLY A 71 -6.86 12.06 1.49
N PHE A 72 -7.39 10.87 1.82
CA PHE A 72 -7.94 10.61 3.14
C PHE A 72 -6.86 10.76 4.24
N MET A 73 -5.67 10.20 4.04
CA MET A 73 -4.56 10.34 4.98
C MET A 73 -4.14 11.81 5.14
N LEU A 74 -4.10 12.56 4.04
CA LEU A 74 -3.81 14.00 4.07
C LEU A 74 -4.85 14.77 4.89
N LEU A 75 -6.14 14.52 4.67
CA LEU A 75 -7.22 15.14 5.42
C LEU A 75 -7.14 14.82 6.92
N MET A 76 -6.83 13.56 7.25
CA MET A 76 -6.64 13.14 8.64
C MET A 76 -5.46 13.87 9.30
N THR A 77 -4.34 14.00 8.58
CA THR A 77 -3.15 14.70 9.10
C THR A 77 -3.38 16.22 9.25
N LEU A 78 -4.22 16.81 8.40
CA LEU A 78 -4.63 18.21 8.55
C LEU A 78 -5.55 18.41 9.77
N ALA A 79 -6.38 17.42 10.08
CA ALA A 79 -7.26 17.47 11.26
C ALA A 79 -6.54 17.12 12.57
N ILE A 80 -5.61 16.16 12.51
CA ILE A 80 -4.85 15.65 13.66
C ILE A 80 -3.37 15.67 13.25
N PRO A 81 -2.59 16.66 13.74
CA PRO A 81 -1.18 16.76 13.42
C PRO A 81 -0.43 15.44 13.73
N ASP A 82 0.50 15.07 12.86
CA ASP A 82 1.36 13.88 12.99
C ASP A 82 0.62 12.52 13.01
N CYS A 83 -0.63 12.48 12.51
CA CYS A 83 -1.42 11.24 12.44
C CYS A 83 -0.80 10.22 11.46
N PHE A 84 -0.34 10.68 10.29
CA PHE A 84 0.31 9.84 9.28
C PHE A 84 1.59 10.50 8.78
N GLY A 85 2.59 9.66 8.45
CA GLY A 85 3.84 10.12 7.86
C GLY A 85 3.65 10.65 6.43
N GLY A 86 4.35 11.74 6.09
CA GLY A 86 4.33 12.28 4.72
C GLY A 86 4.86 11.29 3.68
N GLY A 87 5.71 10.34 4.10
CA GLY A 87 6.20 9.25 3.27
C GLY A 87 5.10 8.25 2.90
N ASP A 88 4.26 7.88 3.86
CA ASP A 88 3.12 6.96 3.69
C ASP A 88 2.12 7.49 2.66
N MET A 89 1.82 8.80 2.74
CA MET A 89 0.92 9.45 1.77
C MET A 89 1.48 9.39 0.36
N LYS A 90 2.78 9.68 0.17
CA LYS A 90 3.44 9.60 -1.14
C LYS A 90 3.49 8.17 -1.66
N LEU A 91 3.76 7.19 -0.79
CA LEU A 91 3.75 5.77 -1.14
C LEU A 91 2.36 5.36 -1.66
N MET A 92 1.29 5.67 -0.92
CA MET A 92 -0.08 5.35 -1.32
C MET A 92 -0.50 6.10 -2.59
N PHE A 93 -0.04 7.33 -2.78
CA PHE A 93 -0.29 8.11 -3.99
C PHE A 93 0.29 7.42 -5.22
N VAL A 94 1.56 7.03 -5.19
CA VAL A 94 2.23 6.37 -6.32
C VAL A 94 1.64 4.98 -6.58
N CYS A 95 1.47 4.15 -5.54
CA CYS A 95 0.93 2.81 -5.70
C CYS A 95 -0.55 2.80 -6.06
N GLY A 96 -1.31 3.81 -5.66
CA GLY A 96 -2.72 3.98 -6.02
C GLY A 96 -2.96 4.14 -7.53
N PHE A 97 -2.01 4.75 -8.24
CA PHE A 97 -2.06 4.82 -9.71
C PHE A 97 -1.98 3.42 -10.36
N MET A 98 -1.18 2.54 -9.81
CA MET A 98 -1.05 1.16 -10.31
C MET A 98 -2.30 0.33 -10.00
N LEU A 99 -2.75 0.37 -8.75
CA LEU A 99 -3.81 -0.51 -8.26
C LEU A 99 -5.22 -0.12 -8.74
N GLY A 100 -5.45 1.16 -9.06
CA GLY A 100 -6.78 1.70 -9.26
C GLY A 100 -7.56 1.84 -7.94
N TRP A 101 -8.72 2.52 -7.95
CA TRP A 101 -9.37 2.98 -6.73
C TRP A 101 -9.84 1.88 -5.78
N ILE A 102 -10.41 0.78 -6.29
CA ILE A 102 -10.93 -0.30 -5.45
C ILE A 102 -9.80 -1.06 -4.74
N ASN A 103 -8.77 -1.46 -5.50
CA ASN A 103 -7.64 -2.19 -4.93
C ASN A 103 -6.78 -1.29 -4.01
N THR A 104 -6.77 0.03 -4.25
CA THR A 104 -6.10 0.98 -3.35
C THR A 104 -6.83 1.10 -2.01
N LEU A 105 -8.18 1.15 -2.04
CA LEU A 105 -8.98 1.10 -0.81
C LEU A 105 -8.75 -0.21 -0.04
N LEU A 106 -8.71 -1.33 -0.75
CA LEU A 106 -8.40 -2.63 -0.14
C LEU A 106 -7.00 -2.64 0.48
N ALA A 107 -5.99 -2.12 -0.21
CA ALA A 107 -4.62 -2.02 0.30
C ALA A 107 -4.54 -1.17 1.56
N GLY A 108 -5.19 0.01 1.55
CA GLY A 108 -5.27 0.89 2.71
C GLY A 108 -6.01 0.25 3.88
N PHE A 109 -7.11 -0.46 3.62
CA PHE A 109 -7.87 -1.17 4.64
C PHE A 109 -7.06 -2.30 5.29
N ILE A 110 -6.35 -3.13 4.50
CA ILE A 110 -5.47 -4.19 5.02
C ILE A 110 -4.35 -3.56 5.85
N GLY A 111 -3.71 -2.49 5.36
CA GLY A 111 -2.65 -1.78 6.08
C GLY A 111 -3.15 -1.20 7.40
N LEU A 112 -4.33 -0.59 7.40
CA LEU A 112 -4.96 -0.02 8.61
C LEU A 112 -5.31 -1.11 9.63
N LEU A 113 -5.87 -2.24 9.19
CA LEU A 113 -6.17 -3.35 10.07
C LEU A 113 -4.90 -3.94 10.71
N ALA A 114 -3.89 -4.23 9.87
CA ALA A 114 -2.63 -4.81 10.36
C ALA A 114 -1.91 -3.86 11.32
N GLY A 115 -1.80 -2.58 10.96
CA GLY A 115 -1.21 -1.55 11.81
C GLY A 115 -2.01 -1.31 13.09
N GLY A 116 -3.35 -1.28 13.00
CA GLY A 116 -4.24 -1.13 14.14
C GLY A 116 -4.17 -2.29 15.14
N ILE A 117 -4.07 -3.54 14.65
CA ILE A 117 -3.86 -4.71 15.50
C ILE A 117 -2.54 -4.59 16.26
N TYR A 118 -1.46 -4.22 15.57
CA TYR A 118 -0.16 -4.05 16.21
C TYR A 118 -0.14 -2.88 17.21
N ALA A 119 -0.74 -1.74 16.86
CA ALA A 119 -0.88 -0.61 17.76
C ALA A 119 -1.65 -0.98 19.03
N SER A 120 -2.75 -1.71 18.87
CA SER A 120 -3.55 -2.20 20.01
C SER A 120 -2.74 -3.15 20.90
N TYR A 121 -1.95 -4.03 20.30
CA TYR A 121 -1.05 -4.92 21.04
C TYR A 121 -0.01 -4.14 21.85
N LEU A 122 0.60 -3.10 21.28
CA LEU A 122 1.56 -2.24 21.98
C LEU A 122 0.92 -1.50 23.17
N MET A 123 -0.31 -1.00 22.99
CA MET A 123 -1.04 -0.33 24.06
C MET A 123 -1.33 -1.27 25.25
N VAL A 124 -1.78 -2.49 24.98
CA VAL A 124 -2.09 -3.48 26.02
C VAL A 124 -0.83 -3.93 26.77
N THR A 125 0.29 -4.09 26.07
CA THR A 125 1.55 -4.55 26.68
C THR A 125 2.33 -3.47 27.43
N LYS A 126 1.79 -2.24 27.54
CA LYS A 126 2.42 -1.09 28.21
C LYS A 126 3.81 -0.71 27.68
N LYS A 127 4.24 -1.25 26.55
CA LYS A 127 5.49 -0.87 25.86
C LYS A 127 5.40 0.49 25.16
N SER A 128 4.22 1.08 25.14
CA SER A 128 3.90 2.37 24.49
C SER A 128 4.55 3.61 25.16
N LYS A 129 5.10 3.48 26.37
CA LYS A 129 5.70 4.66 27.06
C LYS A 129 7.05 5.12 26.47
N GLU A 130 7.74 4.26 25.72
CA GLU A 130 9.06 4.58 25.15
C GLU A 130 9.02 4.79 23.62
N GLN A 131 7.95 4.33 22.92
CA GLN A 131 7.79 4.51 21.48
C GLN A 131 6.51 5.27 21.18
N SER A 132 6.63 6.60 21.17
CA SER A 132 5.52 7.52 20.84
C SER A 132 5.13 7.46 19.35
N HIS A 133 5.97 6.91 18.47
CA HIS A 133 5.74 6.77 17.03
C HIS A 133 5.87 5.32 16.60
N MET A 134 5.00 4.90 15.69
CA MET A 134 5.00 3.57 15.11
C MET A 134 5.26 3.69 13.61
N ALA A 135 6.19 2.87 13.09
CA ALA A 135 6.36 2.72 11.66
C ALA A 135 5.08 2.15 11.04
N PHE A 136 4.38 2.93 10.22
CA PHE A 136 3.14 2.52 9.57
C PHE A 136 3.38 1.96 8.16
N GLY A 137 4.47 2.37 7.51
CA GLY A 137 4.87 1.95 6.17
C GLY A 137 4.88 0.44 5.94
N PRO A 138 5.42 -0.39 6.87
CA PRO A 138 5.43 -1.84 6.70
C PRO A 138 4.05 -2.45 6.48
N TYR A 139 3.05 -1.97 7.21
CA TYR A 139 1.67 -2.45 7.10
C TYR A 139 1.00 -2.00 5.80
N LEU A 140 1.32 -0.77 5.34
CA LEU A 140 0.90 -0.30 4.03
C LEU A 140 1.55 -1.10 2.90
N CYS A 141 2.85 -1.37 2.98
CA CYS A 141 3.56 -2.20 2.00
C CYS A 141 2.95 -3.60 1.90
N LEU A 142 2.59 -4.21 3.04
CA LEU A 142 1.89 -5.49 3.07
C LEU A 142 0.52 -5.40 2.39
N GLY A 143 -0.26 -4.36 2.68
CA GLY A 143 -1.55 -4.10 2.04
C GLY A 143 -1.43 -3.92 0.53
N ILE A 144 -0.47 -3.10 0.07
CA ILE A 144 -0.18 -2.86 -1.35
C ILE A 144 0.20 -4.15 -2.06
N PHE A 145 1.11 -4.94 -1.48
CA PHE A 145 1.56 -6.20 -2.07
C PHE A 145 0.44 -7.24 -2.15
N THR A 146 -0.39 -7.34 -1.11
CA THR A 146 -1.56 -8.23 -1.09
C THR A 146 -2.59 -7.82 -2.13
N ALA A 147 -2.89 -6.53 -2.24
CA ALA A 147 -3.83 -6.01 -3.23
C ALA A 147 -3.32 -6.18 -4.67
N LEU A 148 -2.00 -6.05 -4.89
CA LEU A 148 -1.38 -6.29 -6.18
C LEU A 148 -1.56 -7.73 -6.65
N LEU A 149 -1.35 -8.71 -5.77
CA LEU A 149 -1.39 -10.13 -6.14
C LEU A 149 -2.80 -10.71 -6.13
N TYR A 150 -3.60 -10.35 -5.14
CA TYR A 150 -4.89 -11.00 -4.86
C TYR A 150 -6.07 -10.05 -4.74
N GLY A 151 -5.90 -8.76 -5.06
CA GLY A 151 -6.94 -7.76 -4.87
C GLY A 151 -8.23 -8.10 -5.59
N ASN A 152 -8.14 -8.48 -6.87
CA ASN A 152 -9.32 -8.82 -7.68
C ASN A 152 -10.03 -10.09 -7.18
N GLU A 153 -9.30 -11.08 -6.66
CA GLU A 153 -9.88 -12.29 -6.07
C GLU A 153 -10.59 -11.99 -4.76
N ILE A 154 -9.96 -11.22 -3.88
CA ILE A 154 -10.54 -10.83 -2.60
C ILE A 154 -11.85 -10.06 -2.83
N ILE A 155 -11.84 -9.11 -3.75
CA ILE A 155 -13.03 -8.32 -4.09
C ILE A 155 -14.11 -9.21 -4.69
N ARG A 156 -13.76 -10.14 -5.59
CA ARG A 156 -14.71 -11.07 -6.20
C ARG A 156 -15.35 -11.98 -5.15
N VAL A 157 -14.57 -12.54 -4.23
CA VAL A 157 -15.07 -13.35 -3.12
C VAL A 157 -16.00 -12.53 -2.24
N TYR A 158 -15.62 -11.30 -1.90
CA TYR A 158 -16.45 -10.40 -1.11
C TYR A 158 -17.80 -10.13 -1.80
N LEU A 159 -17.80 -9.78 -3.08
CA LEU A 159 -19.03 -9.51 -3.85
C LEU A 159 -19.92 -10.77 -3.98
N SER A 160 -19.32 -11.95 -4.14
CA SER A 160 -20.09 -13.21 -4.21
C SER A 160 -20.83 -13.54 -2.91
N PHE A 161 -20.33 -13.10 -1.76
CA PHE A 161 -21.03 -13.24 -0.47
C PHE A 161 -22.30 -12.39 -0.39
N PHE A 162 -22.36 -11.28 -1.11
CA PHE A 162 -23.50 -10.37 -1.13
C PHE A 162 -24.43 -10.59 -2.33
N ASN A 163 -24.22 -11.63 -3.16
CA ASN A 163 -24.97 -11.89 -4.39
C ASN A 163 -25.00 -10.69 -5.37
N LEU A 164 -23.90 -9.90 -5.41
CA LEU A 164 -23.72 -8.75 -6.29
C LEU A 164 -22.77 -9.07 -7.44
#